data_2f6e6642f74ce89d3a86305c5ffeae72
#
_entry.id   2f6e6642f74ce89d3a86305c5ffeae72
#
_cell.length_a   1.000
_cell.length_b   1.000
_cell.length_c   1.000
_cell.angle_alpha   90.00
_cell.angle_beta   90.00
_cell.angle_gamma   90.00
#
_symmetry.space_group_name_H-M   'P 1'
#
loop_
_entity.id
_entity.type
_entity.pdbx_description
1 polymer ?
#
loop_
_entity_poly.entity_id
_entity_poly.type
_entity_poly.pdbx_seq_one_letter_code
_entity_poly.pdbx_strand_id
1 'polypeptide(L)'
;MQPRQLGHSPLSITPLVLGGNVFGWSADEKRSFAVLDAFVAAGGNLIDTADSYSAWVKGHRGGESETIIGKWLQHSGKRAQVLIATKVGKWSRQQGLAPINLQQAVEGSLRRLHTDHIDLYQAHQDDASVLLADTLGGFARLIEQGKVRVIGASNFRAPRLADALAVSRKFNLPRYESLQPLYNLADRAAYESTLEPLARRENLGVLSYYSLASGFLSGKYRSVADLAKSTARGSTVKRYLDARGLHLLAALDRVAAAHHATVAQVALAWLLARPGLTAPIVSATSVEQLHDLFGALTLTLDPAEMHELDQLDTQFPPTRPRVEYH
;
A
#
# COMPACT_ATOMS: atom_id res chain seq x y z
N MET A 1 10.33 12.35 -13.38
CA MET A 1 10.00 11.35 -12.34
C MET A 1 10.92 10.16 -12.54
N GLN A 2 11.81 9.82 -11.58
CA GLN A 2 12.71 8.70 -11.72
C GLN A 2 12.11 7.44 -11.07
N PRO A 3 12.00 6.32 -11.81
CA PRO A 3 11.57 5.05 -11.23
C PRO A 3 12.50 4.58 -10.12
N ARG A 4 11.95 3.85 -9.15
CA ARG A 4 12.69 3.24 -8.04
C ARG A 4 12.64 1.73 -8.13
N GLN A 5 13.75 1.07 -7.90
CA GLN A 5 13.81 -0.40 -7.87
C GLN A 5 13.13 -0.94 -6.61
N LEU A 6 12.38 -2.02 -6.74
CA LEU A 6 11.69 -2.67 -5.63
C LEU A 6 12.59 -3.77 -5.03
N GLY A 7 13.30 -3.44 -3.95
CA GLY A 7 14.26 -4.36 -3.34
C GLY A 7 15.37 -4.76 -4.29
N HIS A 8 15.71 -6.05 -4.34
CA HIS A 8 16.62 -6.64 -5.33
C HIS A 8 15.90 -7.21 -6.56
N SER A 9 14.59 -7.03 -6.64
CA SER A 9 13.79 -7.56 -7.75
C SER A 9 14.06 -6.82 -9.06
N PRO A 10 13.69 -7.38 -10.22
CA PRO A 10 13.79 -6.68 -11.50
C PRO A 10 12.67 -5.64 -11.70
N LEU A 11 11.81 -5.43 -10.71
CA LEU A 11 10.70 -4.49 -10.82
C LEU A 11 11.17 -3.06 -10.55
N SER A 12 10.97 -2.19 -11.52
CA SER A 12 11.19 -0.75 -11.42
C SER A 12 9.86 -0.04 -11.43
N ILE A 13 9.55 0.72 -10.38
CA ILE A 13 8.25 1.31 -10.16
C ILE A 13 8.31 2.84 -10.08
N THR A 14 7.26 3.49 -10.56
CA THR A 14 7.02 4.90 -10.31
C THR A 14 6.85 5.10 -8.79
N PRO A 15 7.44 6.16 -8.19
CA PRO A 15 7.39 6.36 -6.73
C PRO A 15 6.01 6.82 -6.22
N LEU A 16 4.95 6.37 -6.84
CA LEU A 16 3.55 6.46 -6.41
C LEU A 16 2.81 5.22 -6.93
N VAL A 17 2.19 4.45 -6.03
CA VAL A 17 1.46 3.23 -6.36
C VAL A 17 -0.03 3.47 -6.26
N LEU A 18 -0.81 2.99 -7.24
CA LEU A 18 -2.27 3.10 -7.22
C LEU A 18 -2.89 1.97 -6.41
N GLY A 19 -3.55 2.30 -5.32
CA GLY A 19 -4.30 1.35 -4.49
C GLY A 19 -5.72 1.13 -4.99
N GLY A 20 -6.02 -0.11 -5.37
CA GLY A 20 -7.32 -0.53 -5.90
C GLY A 20 -8.39 -0.82 -4.83
N ASN A 21 -8.12 -0.60 -3.55
CA ASN A 21 -9.08 -0.91 -2.48
C ASN A 21 -10.40 -0.11 -2.54
N VAL A 22 -10.46 0.93 -3.35
CA VAL A 22 -11.68 1.73 -3.60
C VAL A 22 -12.50 1.22 -4.78
N PHE A 23 -11.92 0.37 -5.64
CA PHE A 23 -12.58 -0.15 -6.83
C PHE A 23 -13.67 -1.17 -6.46
N GLY A 24 -14.87 -0.96 -6.98
CA GLY A 24 -16.05 -1.72 -6.59
C GLY A 24 -16.61 -1.36 -5.22
N TRP A 25 -16.09 -0.34 -4.56
CA TRP A 25 -16.60 0.19 -3.30
C TRP A 25 -17.01 1.65 -3.42
N SER A 26 -16.08 2.59 -3.28
CA SER A 26 -16.36 4.02 -3.40
C SER A 26 -16.09 4.58 -4.81
N ALA A 27 -15.47 3.81 -5.69
CA ALA A 27 -15.38 4.03 -7.12
C ALA A 27 -16.06 2.89 -7.86
N ASP A 28 -17.09 3.18 -8.64
CA ASP A 28 -17.73 2.25 -9.55
C ASP A 28 -16.79 1.86 -10.71
N GLU A 29 -17.22 0.92 -11.56
CA GLU A 29 -16.41 0.44 -12.69
C GLU A 29 -15.99 1.57 -13.62
N LYS A 30 -16.89 2.49 -13.98
CA LYS A 30 -16.62 3.61 -14.88
C LYS A 30 -15.57 4.57 -14.31
N ARG A 31 -15.71 4.95 -13.04
CA ARG A 31 -14.74 5.82 -12.35
C ARG A 31 -13.40 5.12 -12.18
N SER A 32 -13.43 3.82 -11.85
CA SER A 32 -12.21 3.01 -11.71
C SER A 32 -11.43 2.96 -13.02
N PHE A 33 -12.08 2.77 -14.16
CA PHE A 33 -11.45 2.79 -15.48
C PHE A 33 -10.82 4.15 -15.79
N ALA A 34 -11.54 5.25 -15.54
CA ALA A 34 -11.01 6.58 -15.75
C ALA A 34 -9.78 6.87 -14.87
N VAL A 35 -9.78 6.44 -13.62
CA VAL A 35 -8.63 6.57 -12.71
C VAL A 35 -7.45 5.72 -13.17
N LEU A 36 -7.69 4.47 -13.59
CA LEU A 36 -6.65 3.58 -14.12
C LEU A 36 -6.00 4.14 -15.39
N ASP A 37 -6.81 4.66 -16.33
CA ASP A 37 -6.30 5.30 -17.55
C ASP A 37 -5.49 6.55 -17.25
N ALA A 38 -5.98 7.42 -16.37
CA ALA A 38 -5.27 8.61 -15.94
C ALA A 38 -3.96 8.29 -15.21
N PHE A 39 -3.94 7.21 -14.40
CA PHE A 39 -2.74 6.75 -13.70
C PHE A 39 -1.63 6.35 -14.69
N VAL A 40 -1.96 5.55 -15.69
CA VAL A 40 -0.99 5.14 -16.71
C VAL A 40 -0.55 6.34 -17.57
N ALA A 41 -1.49 7.21 -17.94
CA ALA A 41 -1.19 8.43 -18.71
C ALA A 41 -0.25 9.38 -17.94
N ALA A 42 -0.34 9.44 -16.61
CA ALA A 42 0.57 10.21 -15.76
C ALA A 42 1.94 9.51 -15.51
N GLY A 43 2.19 8.34 -16.13
CA GLY A 43 3.43 7.59 -15.98
C GLY A 43 3.47 6.66 -14.75
N GLY A 44 2.34 6.44 -14.08
CA GLY A 44 2.20 5.43 -13.05
C GLY A 44 2.24 4.01 -13.63
N ASN A 45 2.86 3.07 -12.92
CA ASN A 45 3.03 1.72 -13.47
C ASN A 45 2.74 0.56 -12.50
N LEU A 46 2.56 0.79 -11.18
CA LEU A 46 2.22 -0.28 -10.24
C LEU A 46 0.82 -0.08 -9.67
N ILE A 47 -0.05 -1.06 -9.87
CA ILE A 47 -1.41 -1.12 -9.34
C ILE A 47 -1.45 -2.18 -8.23
N ASP A 48 -1.81 -1.79 -7.00
CA ASP A 48 -1.90 -2.67 -5.84
C ASP A 48 -3.35 -3.02 -5.53
N THR A 49 -3.67 -4.30 -5.47
CA THR A 49 -4.98 -4.85 -5.08
C THR A 49 -4.83 -6.01 -4.10
N ALA A 50 -5.91 -6.76 -3.86
CA ALA A 50 -5.91 -8.00 -3.08
C ALA A 50 -7.13 -8.86 -3.43
N ASP A 51 -7.02 -10.17 -3.20
CA ASP A 51 -8.12 -11.14 -3.33
C ASP A 51 -9.32 -10.82 -2.44
N SER A 52 -9.07 -10.22 -1.27
CA SER A 52 -10.09 -9.86 -0.28
C SER A 52 -10.71 -8.47 -0.49
N TYR A 53 -10.19 -7.65 -1.43
CA TYR A 53 -10.64 -6.27 -1.52
C TYR A 53 -12.12 -6.18 -1.92
N SER A 54 -12.77 -5.26 -1.23
CA SER A 54 -14.21 -4.98 -1.22
C SER A 54 -15.08 -6.01 -0.49
N ALA A 55 -14.52 -7.09 0.12
CA ALA A 55 -15.30 -8.06 0.90
C ALA A 55 -16.04 -7.43 2.12
N TRP A 56 -15.59 -6.27 2.61
CA TRP A 56 -16.23 -5.52 3.70
C TRP A 56 -17.47 -4.75 3.28
N VAL A 57 -17.78 -4.69 1.99
CA VAL A 57 -18.95 -4.01 1.46
C VAL A 57 -20.15 -4.97 1.51
N LYS A 58 -21.27 -4.53 2.06
CA LYS A 58 -22.49 -5.37 2.14
C LYS A 58 -22.89 -5.85 0.74
N GLY A 59 -23.03 -7.16 0.60
CA GLY A 59 -23.40 -7.83 -0.66
C GLY A 59 -22.19 -8.27 -1.51
N HIS A 60 -20.98 -7.82 -1.18
CA HIS A 60 -19.75 -8.25 -1.85
C HIS A 60 -19.19 -9.56 -1.27
N ARG A 61 -18.32 -10.17 -2.03
CA ARG A 61 -17.72 -11.46 -1.68
C ARG A 61 -16.21 -11.41 -1.51
N GLY A 62 -15.54 -10.37 -2.01
CA GLY A 62 -14.12 -10.24 -2.21
C GLY A 62 -13.74 -10.55 -3.65
N GLY A 63 -12.64 -9.91 -4.13
CA GLY A 63 -12.18 -10.02 -5.51
C GLY A 63 -12.80 -9.02 -6.47
N GLU A 64 -13.71 -8.15 -6.01
CA GLU A 64 -14.35 -7.13 -6.86
C GLU A 64 -13.32 -6.16 -7.44
N SER A 65 -12.31 -5.75 -6.65
CA SER A 65 -11.25 -4.89 -7.13
C SER A 65 -10.42 -5.55 -8.23
N GLU A 66 -9.98 -6.80 -8.03
CA GLU A 66 -9.27 -7.56 -9.06
C GLU A 66 -10.12 -7.74 -10.33
N THR A 67 -11.42 -7.98 -10.18
CA THR A 67 -12.36 -8.14 -11.31
C THR A 67 -12.45 -6.85 -12.13
N ILE A 68 -12.53 -5.69 -11.49
CA ILE A 68 -12.58 -4.39 -12.18
C ILE A 68 -11.25 -4.13 -12.90
N ILE A 69 -10.11 -4.38 -12.25
CA ILE A 69 -8.78 -4.23 -12.87
C ILE A 69 -8.67 -5.18 -14.08
N GLY A 70 -9.09 -6.43 -13.94
CA GLY A 70 -9.06 -7.41 -15.02
C GLY A 70 -9.89 -7.00 -16.24
N LYS A 71 -11.11 -6.52 -16.03
CA LYS A 71 -11.95 -5.96 -17.11
C LYS A 71 -11.28 -4.77 -17.78
N TRP A 72 -10.66 -3.87 -17.00
CA TRP A 72 -9.92 -2.74 -17.55
C TRP A 72 -8.71 -3.20 -18.37
N LEU A 73 -7.95 -4.19 -17.92
CA LEU A 73 -6.81 -4.76 -18.67
C LEU A 73 -7.25 -5.32 -20.02
N GLN A 74 -8.38 -6.05 -20.06
CA GLN A 74 -8.95 -6.56 -21.30
C GLN A 74 -9.41 -5.44 -22.24
N HIS A 75 -10.12 -4.45 -21.69
CA HIS A 75 -10.66 -3.34 -22.48
C HIS A 75 -9.57 -2.43 -23.05
N SER A 76 -8.57 -2.10 -22.23
CA SER A 76 -7.52 -1.14 -22.59
C SER A 76 -6.35 -1.74 -23.37
N GLY A 77 -6.11 -3.05 -23.26
CA GLY A 77 -4.92 -3.71 -23.79
C GLY A 77 -3.60 -3.30 -23.13
N LYS A 78 -3.64 -2.66 -21.96
CA LYS A 78 -2.46 -2.04 -21.30
C LYS A 78 -1.71 -2.98 -20.35
N ARG A 79 -1.96 -4.32 -20.38
CA ARG A 79 -1.29 -5.25 -19.44
C ARG A 79 0.24 -5.10 -19.42
N ALA A 80 0.86 -4.93 -20.58
CA ALA A 80 2.31 -4.77 -20.71
C ALA A 80 2.86 -3.40 -20.21
N GLN A 81 1.98 -2.44 -20.00
CA GLN A 81 2.37 -1.11 -19.51
C GLN A 81 2.31 -0.99 -17.99
N VAL A 82 1.75 -1.98 -17.30
CA VAL A 82 1.56 -1.94 -15.85
C VAL A 82 2.10 -3.19 -15.17
N LEU A 83 2.51 -2.99 -13.92
CA LEU A 83 2.82 -4.05 -12.96
C LEU A 83 1.60 -4.25 -12.06
N ILE A 84 1.21 -5.49 -11.83
CA ILE A 84 0.09 -5.84 -10.95
C ILE A 84 0.63 -6.45 -9.67
N ALA A 85 0.31 -5.81 -8.56
CA ALA A 85 0.49 -6.36 -7.23
C ALA A 85 -0.85 -6.82 -6.67
N THR A 86 -0.92 -8.06 -6.20
CA THR A 86 -2.08 -8.55 -5.42
C THR A 86 -1.63 -9.35 -4.21
N LYS A 87 -2.58 -9.75 -3.36
CA LYS A 87 -2.27 -10.32 -2.04
C LYS A 87 -3.13 -11.54 -1.75
N VAL A 88 -2.63 -12.41 -0.86
CA VAL A 88 -3.25 -13.68 -0.46
C VAL A 88 -3.16 -13.91 1.04
N GLY A 89 -4.08 -14.69 1.58
CA GLY A 89 -4.00 -15.23 2.94
C GLY A 89 -4.87 -14.52 3.97
N LYS A 90 -5.46 -13.37 3.65
CA LYS A 90 -6.34 -12.60 4.56
C LYS A 90 -7.82 -12.72 4.22
N TRP A 91 -8.16 -13.24 3.07
CA TRP A 91 -9.55 -13.40 2.67
C TRP A 91 -10.22 -14.51 3.48
N SER A 92 -11.29 -14.22 4.22
CA SER A 92 -11.98 -15.17 5.10
C SER A 92 -12.48 -16.44 4.41
N ARG A 93 -12.71 -16.38 3.09
CA ARG A 93 -13.11 -17.54 2.27
C ARG A 93 -11.93 -18.39 1.80
N GLN A 94 -10.71 -17.85 1.87
CA GLN A 94 -9.49 -18.50 1.41
C GLN A 94 -8.30 -18.00 2.22
N GLN A 95 -8.33 -18.30 3.53
CA GLN A 95 -7.39 -17.80 4.53
C GLN A 95 -6.14 -18.66 4.63
N GLY A 96 -5.01 -18.01 4.98
CA GLY A 96 -3.76 -18.67 5.31
C GLY A 96 -2.78 -18.78 4.16
N LEU A 97 -1.55 -19.21 4.50
CA LEU A 97 -0.41 -19.27 3.57
C LEU A 97 0.08 -20.71 3.33
N ALA A 98 -0.75 -21.70 3.61
CA ALA A 98 -0.44 -23.09 3.26
C ALA A 98 -0.26 -23.22 1.74
N PRO A 99 0.69 -24.07 1.25
CA PRO A 99 0.98 -24.21 -0.18
C PRO A 99 -0.24 -24.48 -1.06
N ILE A 100 -1.16 -25.32 -0.56
CA ILE A 100 -2.39 -25.63 -1.30
C ILE A 100 -3.30 -24.39 -1.43
N ASN A 101 -3.35 -23.54 -0.40
CA ASN A 101 -4.11 -22.31 -0.44
C ASN A 101 -3.48 -21.30 -1.40
N LEU A 102 -2.16 -21.15 -1.37
CA LEU A 102 -1.44 -20.28 -2.31
C LEU A 102 -1.72 -20.66 -3.77
N GLN A 103 -1.70 -21.96 -4.08
CA GLN A 103 -1.98 -22.48 -5.43
C GLN A 103 -3.43 -22.18 -5.86
N GLN A 104 -4.40 -22.38 -4.98
CA GLN A 104 -5.82 -22.12 -5.31
C GLN A 104 -6.12 -20.61 -5.42
N ALA A 105 -5.53 -19.81 -4.54
CA ALA A 105 -5.74 -18.37 -4.49
C ALA A 105 -5.17 -17.68 -5.73
N VAL A 106 -3.95 -18.04 -6.15
CA VAL A 106 -3.34 -17.44 -7.36
C VAL A 106 -4.18 -17.69 -8.59
N GLU A 107 -4.72 -18.90 -8.77
CA GLU A 107 -5.62 -19.21 -9.91
C GLU A 107 -6.88 -18.35 -9.88
N GLY A 108 -7.42 -18.10 -8.69
CA GLY A 108 -8.55 -17.19 -8.51
C GLY A 108 -8.22 -15.77 -8.93
N SER A 109 -7.08 -15.24 -8.47
CA SER A 109 -6.60 -13.90 -8.80
C SER A 109 -6.30 -13.74 -10.29
N LEU A 110 -5.60 -14.70 -10.92
CA LEU A 110 -5.31 -14.68 -12.34
C LEU A 110 -6.60 -14.64 -13.20
N ARG A 111 -7.60 -15.45 -12.84
CA ARG A 111 -8.92 -15.43 -13.51
C ARG A 111 -9.61 -14.07 -13.37
N ARG A 112 -9.65 -13.48 -12.17
CA ARG A 112 -10.30 -12.18 -11.95
C ARG A 112 -9.57 -11.04 -12.63
N LEU A 113 -8.23 -11.09 -12.63
CA LEU A 113 -7.36 -10.10 -13.27
C LEU A 113 -7.24 -10.28 -14.80
N HIS A 114 -7.75 -11.37 -15.37
CA HIS A 114 -7.64 -11.69 -16.80
C HIS A 114 -6.19 -11.61 -17.29
N THR A 115 -5.25 -12.20 -16.55
CA THR A 115 -3.82 -12.23 -16.86
C THR A 115 -3.24 -13.60 -16.55
N ASP A 116 -2.13 -13.94 -17.20
CA ASP A 116 -1.40 -15.19 -17.00
C ASP A 116 -0.37 -15.12 -15.87
N HIS A 117 -0.01 -13.91 -15.43
CA HIS A 117 0.96 -13.71 -14.35
C HIS A 117 0.67 -12.50 -13.47
N ILE A 118 1.20 -12.54 -12.24
CA ILE A 118 1.20 -11.46 -11.25
C ILE A 118 2.64 -10.99 -11.09
N ASP A 119 2.87 -9.67 -11.16
CA ASP A 119 4.22 -9.11 -11.04
C ASP A 119 4.72 -9.13 -9.59
N LEU A 120 3.87 -8.78 -8.61
CA LEU A 120 4.19 -8.84 -7.19
C LEU A 120 3.05 -9.54 -6.43
N TYR A 121 3.33 -10.74 -5.89
CA TYR A 121 2.37 -11.50 -5.10
C TYR A 121 2.74 -11.45 -3.62
N GLN A 122 1.87 -10.89 -2.80
CA GLN A 122 2.20 -10.58 -1.41
C GLN A 122 1.43 -11.47 -0.43
N ALA A 123 2.15 -12.00 0.58
CA ALA A 123 1.49 -12.49 1.79
C ALA A 123 0.81 -11.29 2.47
N HIS A 124 -0.53 -11.28 2.51
CA HIS A 124 -1.32 -10.14 3.03
C HIS A 124 -1.18 -9.98 4.54
N GLN A 125 -0.88 -11.08 5.22
CA GLN A 125 -0.50 -11.16 6.63
C GLN A 125 0.33 -12.42 6.86
N ASP A 126 1.05 -12.48 7.99
CA ASP A 126 1.73 -13.70 8.42
C ASP A 126 0.71 -14.81 8.76
N ASP A 127 1.16 -16.06 8.61
CA ASP A 127 0.43 -17.25 9.05
C ASP A 127 1.35 -18.09 9.94
N ALA A 128 1.24 -17.89 11.24
CA ALA A 128 2.07 -18.61 12.22
C ALA A 128 1.73 -20.10 12.31
N SER A 129 0.62 -20.57 11.76
CA SER A 129 0.23 -21.97 11.73
C SER A 129 0.96 -22.79 10.66
N VAL A 130 1.62 -22.12 9.71
CA VAL A 130 2.37 -22.73 8.62
C VAL A 130 3.86 -22.47 8.79
N LEU A 131 4.69 -23.50 8.56
CA LEU A 131 6.14 -23.33 8.56
C LEU A 131 6.56 -22.36 7.44
N LEU A 132 7.49 -21.45 7.76
CA LEU A 132 7.99 -20.48 6.78
C LEU A 132 8.58 -21.14 5.54
N ALA A 133 9.25 -22.29 5.71
CA ALA A 133 9.79 -23.07 4.59
C ALA A 133 8.69 -23.58 3.66
N ASP A 134 7.55 -24.00 4.21
CA ASP A 134 6.42 -24.49 3.41
C ASP A 134 5.74 -23.34 2.65
N THR A 135 5.53 -22.20 3.31
CA THR A 135 5.00 -20.98 2.66
C THR A 135 5.91 -20.53 1.53
N LEU A 136 7.23 -20.37 1.78
CA LEU A 136 8.19 -19.94 0.75
C LEU A 136 8.35 -20.97 -0.35
N GLY A 137 8.30 -22.27 -0.04
CA GLY A 137 8.25 -23.36 -1.02
C GLY A 137 6.98 -23.35 -1.88
N GLY A 138 5.85 -22.94 -1.30
CA GLY A 138 4.62 -22.69 -2.03
C GLY A 138 4.78 -21.56 -3.05
N PHE A 139 5.34 -20.43 -2.65
CA PHE A 139 5.65 -19.32 -3.54
C PHE A 139 6.69 -19.70 -4.61
N ALA A 140 7.71 -20.49 -4.27
CA ALA A 140 8.70 -20.98 -5.23
C ALA A 140 8.04 -21.70 -6.40
N ARG A 141 7.11 -22.60 -6.12
CA ARG A 141 6.34 -23.31 -7.18
C ARG A 141 5.54 -22.36 -8.06
N LEU A 142 4.98 -21.29 -7.53
CA LEU A 142 4.25 -20.31 -8.34
C LEU A 142 5.18 -19.51 -9.25
N ILE A 143 6.40 -19.23 -8.80
CA ILE A 143 7.44 -18.59 -9.60
C ILE A 143 7.93 -19.53 -10.71
N GLU A 144 8.22 -20.79 -10.38
CA GLU A 144 8.61 -21.83 -11.35
C GLU A 144 7.56 -22.07 -12.44
N GLN A 145 6.26 -21.95 -12.08
CA GLN A 145 5.14 -22.03 -13.03
C GLN A 145 4.97 -20.75 -13.87
N GLY A 146 5.76 -19.71 -13.65
CA GLY A 146 5.63 -18.43 -14.33
C GLY A 146 4.41 -17.60 -13.94
N LYS A 147 3.65 -18.01 -12.92
CA LYS A 147 2.43 -17.31 -12.44
C LYS A 147 2.73 -16.09 -11.58
N VAL A 148 3.89 -16.06 -10.94
CA VAL A 148 4.34 -14.99 -10.05
C VAL A 148 5.78 -14.64 -10.41
N ARG A 149 6.07 -13.32 -10.51
CA ARG A 149 7.43 -12.86 -10.80
C ARG A 149 8.23 -12.59 -9.52
N VAL A 150 7.61 -11.89 -8.56
CA VAL A 150 8.25 -11.44 -7.33
C VAL A 150 7.28 -11.63 -6.16
N ILE A 151 7.79 -11.95 -4.98
CA ILE A 151 6.97 -12.07 -3.76
C ILE A 151 7.27 -10.95 -2.76
N GLY A 152 6.26 -10.62 -1.95
CA GLY A 152 6.34 -9.61 -0.90
C GLY A 152 5.60 -10.00 0.37
N ALA A 153 5.84 -9.25 1.44
CA ALA A 153 5.18 -9.44 2.73
C ALA A 153 4.41 -8.18 3.15
N SER A 154 3.25 -8.35 3.77
CA SER A 154 2.48 -7.28 4.39
C SER A 154 2.00 -7.72 5.78
N ASN A 155 1.93 -6.80 6.74
CA ASN A 155 1.47 -7.08 8.11
C ASN A 155 2.26 -8.19 8.82
N PHE A 156 3.58 -8.24 8.61
CA PHE A 156 4.50 -9.09 9.35
C PHE A 156 5.10 -8.31 10.52
N ARG A 157 5.35 -9.00 11.63
CA ARG A 157 6.21 -8.46 12.71
C ARG A 157 7.68 -8.60 12.31
N ALA A 158 8.54 -7.68 12.75
CA ALA A 158 9.95 -7.66 12.37
C ALA A 158 10.71 -8.97 12.67
N PRO A 159 10.56 -9.65 13.83
CA PRO A 159 11.21 -10.93 14.06
C PRO A 159 10.78 -12.00 13.04
N ARG A 160 9.48 -12.10 12.79
CA ARG A 160 8.94 -13.11 11.87
C ARG A 160 9.36 -12.87 10.41
N LEU A 161 9.45 -11.60 9.99
CA LEU A 161 9.98 -11.24 8.67
C LEU A 161 11.48 -11.57 8.57
N ALA A 162 12.25 -11.30 9.63
CA ALA A 162 13.68 -11.66 9.69
C ALA A 162 13.87 -13.19 9.60
N ASP A 163 13.05 -13.97 10.30
CA ASP A 163 13.05 -15.42 10.21
C ASP A 163 12.73 -15.92 8.80
N ALA A 164 11.73 -15.32 8.13
CA ALA A 164 11.39 -15.68 6.75
C ALA A 164 12.56 -15.43 5.79
N LEU A 165 13.26 -14.31 5.92
CA LEU A 165 14.45 -13.99 5.12
C LEU A 165 15.62 -14.94 5.44
N ALA A 166 15.78 -15.36 6.69
CA ALA A 166 16.80 -16.34 7.09
C ALA A 166 16.48 -17.74 6.52
N VAL A 167 15.22 -18.17 6.58
CA VAL A 167 14.74 -19.43 5.98
C VAL A 167 14.96 -19.43 4.46
N SER A 168 14.62 -18.33 3.79
CA SER A 168 14.88 -18.17 2.36
C SER A 168 16.35 -18.41 2.01
N ARG A 169 17.28 -17.76 2.72
CA ARG A 169 18.74 -17.95 2.52
C ARG A 169 19.19 -19.37 2.82
N LYS A 170 18.72 -19.94 3.92
CA LYS A 170 19.12 -21.27 4.38
C LYS A 170 18.75 -22.39 3.40
N PHE A 171 17.56 -22.28 2.80
CA PHE A 171 17.00 -23.34 1.96
C PHE A 171 17.00 -22.97 0.46
N ASN A 172 17.66 -21.87 0.08
CA ASN A 172 17.69 -21.34 -1.29
C ASN A 172 16.29 -21.18 -1.89
N LEU A 173 15.35 -20.65 -1.09
CA LEU A 173 13.99 -20.34 -1.48
C LEU A 173 13.87 -18.86 -1.90
N PRO A 174 12.83 -18.48 -2.67
CA PRO A 174 12.60 -17.07 -2.99
C PRO A 174 12.44 -16.24 -1.72
N ARG A 175 12.97 -15.03 -1.73
CA ARG A 175 12.84 -14.10 -0.60
C ARG A 175 11.70 -13.11 -0.84
N TYR A 176 11.13 -12.59 0.22
CA TYR A 176 10.30 -11.39 0.11
C TYR A 176 11.16 -10.21 -0.32
N GLU A 177 10.87 -9.64 -1.49
CA GLU A 177 11.58 -8.47 -2.03
C GLU A 177 10.95 -7.16 -1.60
N SER A 178 9.69 -7.20 -1.15
CA SER A 178 8.99 -6.02 -0.64
C SER A 178 8.35 -6.24 0.72
N LEU A 179 8.24 -5.15 1.46
CA LEU A 179 7.44 -5.02 2.67
C LEU A 179 6.36 -3.97 2.45
N GLN A 180 5.11 -4.32 2.74
CA GLN A 180 4.00 -3.38 2.70
C GLN A 180 3.48 -3.12 4.12
N PRO A 181 4.00 -2.08 4.83
CA PRO A 181 3.59 -1.73 6.18
C PRO A 181 2.55 -0.62 6.20
N LEU A 182 1.81 -0.49 7.32
CA LEU A 182 1.14 0.76 7.66
C LEU A 182 2.21 1.80 7.99
N TYR A 183 2.25 2.88 7.20
CA TYR A 183 3.18 3.96 7.46
C TYR A 183 2.69 5.27 6.83
N ASN A 184 2.57 6.29 7.66
CA ASN A 184 2.22 7.66 7.30
C ASN A 184 2.63 8.62 8.41
N LEU A 185 2.52 9.90 8.18
CA LEU A 185 2.96 10.94 9.12
C LEU A 185 2.22 10.90 10.49
N ALA A 186 0.99 10.36 10.54
CA ALA A 186 0.23 10.22 11.78
C ALA A 186 0.46 8.88 12.50
N ASP A 187 0.85 7.81 11.78
CA ASP A 187 1.10 6.46 12.30
C ASP A 187 2.49 5.99 11.84
N ARG A 188 3.56 6.50 12.46
CA ARG A 188 4.93 6.24 12.04
C ARG A 188 5.74 5.38 13.01
N ALA A 189 5.51 5.55 14.31
CA ALA A 189 6.38 5.02 15.36
C ALA A 189 6.55 3.48 15.28
N ALA A 190 5.47 2.73 15.01
CA ALA A 190 5.53 1.26 14.96
C ALA A 190 6.43 0.74 13.82
N TYR A 191 6.37 1.38 12.64
CA TYR A 191 7.22 1.03 11.51
C TYR A 191 8.67 1.46 11.77
N GLU A 192 8.90 2.71 12.14
CA GLU A 192 10.25 3.30 12.31
C GLU A 192 11.05 2.61 13.42
N SER A 193 10.38 2.19 14.51
CA SER A 193 11.09 1.57 15.65
C SER A 193 11.41 0.08 15.44
N THR A 194 10.72 -0.63 14.53
CA THR A 194 10.83 -2.10 14.44
C THR A 194 11.16 -2.60 13.04
N LEU A 195 10.38 -2.21 12.04
CA LEU A 195 10.45 -2.74 10.68
C LEU A 195 11.43 -1.98 9.79
N GLU A 196 11.55 -0.65 9.94
CA GLU A 196 12.47 0.16 9.13
C GLU A 196 13.93 -0.29 9.24
N PRO A 197 14.50 -0.52 10.45
CA PRO A 197 15.88 -0.99 10.56
C PRO A 197 16.12 -2.33 9.83
N LEU A 198 15.13 -3.24 9.88
CA LEU A 198 15.19 -4.51 9.18
C LEU A 198 15.08 -4.30 7.65
N ALA A 199 14.10 -3.51 7.20
CA ALA A 199 13.87 -3.26 5.79
C ALA A 199 15.10 -2.62 5.11
N ARG A 200 15.73 -1.65 5.78
CA ARG A 200 16.95 -1.00 5.29
C ARG A 200 18.14 -1.96 5.24
N ARG A 201 18.38 -2.75 6.31
CA ARG A 201 19.47 -3.72 6.36
C ARG A 201 19.36 -4.78 5.28
N GLU A 202 18.13 -5.26 5.03
CA GLU A 202 17.84 -6.31 4.05
C GLU A 202 17.55 -5.74 2.64
N ASN A 203 17.61 -4.41 2.46
CA ASN A 203 17.28 -3.72 1.21
C ASN A 203 15.92 -4.17 0.65
N LEU A 204 14.87 -4.20 1.47
CA LEU A 204 13.51 -4.48 1.02
C LEU A 204 12.90 -3.24 0.36
N GLY A 205 12.15 -3.44 -0.71
CA GLY A 205 11.32 -2.38 -1.27
C GLY A 205 10.13 -2.10 -0.36
N VAL A 206 9.97 -0.87 0.14
CA VAL A 206 8.91 -0.53 1.07
C VAL A 206 7.78 0.20 0.37
N LEU A 207 6.57 -0.37 0.44
CA LEU A 207 5.33 0.18 -0.11
C LEU A 207 4.38 0.52 1.03
N SER A 208 4.26 1.80 1.45
CA SER A 208 3.40 2.14 2.58
C SER A 208 1.92 2.12 2.21
N TYR A 209 1.08 1.48 3.03
CA TYR A 209 -0.36 1.60 2.91
C TYR A 209 -0.94 2.58 3.94
N TYR A 210 -2.18 3.05 3.71
CA TYR A 210 -2.80 4.16 4.45
C TYR A 210 -1.94 5.43 4.45
N SER A 211 -1.22 5.70 3.39
CA SER A 211 -0.30 6.83 3.24
C SER A 211 -0.90 8.18 3.59
N LEU A 212 -2.22 8.34 3.44
CA LEU A 212 -2.97 9.52 3.85
C LEU A 212 -3.88 9.29 5.09
N ALA A 213 -3.57 8.29 5.93
CA ALA A 213 -4.33 8.00 7.16
C ALA A 213 -5.85 7.92 6.92
N SER A 214 -6.28 7.09 5.94
CA SER A 214 -7.68 6.97 5.50
C SER A 214 -8.30 8.27 4.97
N GLY A 215 -7.46 9.22 4.55
CA GLY A 215 -7.87 10.54 4.05
C GLY A 215 -7.82 11.65 5.11
N PHE A 216 -7.42 11.37 6.35
CA PHE A 216 -7.20 12.40 7.36
C PHE A 216 -6.13 13.41 6.92
N LEU A 217 -5.00 12.93 6.41
CA LEU A 217 -3.89 13.75 5.93
C LEU A 217 -4.16 14.45 4.56
N SER A 218 -5.40 14.40 4.06
CA SER A 218 -5.83 15.30 2.98
C SER A 218 -6.37 16.64 3.48
N GLY A 219 -6.47 16.82 4.80
CA GLY A 219 -6.93 18.06 5.42
C GLY A 219 -8.44 18.30 5.37
N LYS A 220 -9.24 17.42 4.79
CA LYS A 220 -10.71 17.61 4.64
C LYS A 220 -11.51 17.34 5.90
N TYR A 221 -10.92 16.71 6.92
CA TYR A 221 -11.57 16.40 8.20
C TYR A 221 -10.91 17.23 9.30
N ARG A 222 -11.62 18.24 9.80
CA ARG A 222 -11.16 19.16 10.86
C ARG A 222 -11.99 19.04 12.14
N SER A 223 -13.16 18.44 12.06
CA SER A 223 -14.10 18.30 13.16
C SER A 223 -14.89 16.99 13.04
N VAL A 224 -15.61 16.64 14.11
CA VAL A 224 -16.52 15.48 14.11
C VAL A 224 -17.63 15.64 13.06
N ALA A 225 -18.08 16.86 12.78
CA ALA A 225 -19.09 17.12 11.75
C ALA A 225 -18.62 16.74 10.35
N ASP A 226 -17.31 16.85 10.07
CA ASP A 226 -16.73 16.50 8.77
C ASP A 226 -16.73 14.99 8.49
N LEU A 227 -16.93 14.15 9.50
CA LEU A 227 -16.97 12.68 9.31
C LEU A 227 -18.09 12.26 8.36
N ALA A 228 -19.16 13.04 8.26
CA ALA A 228 -20.24 12.82 7.30
C ALA A 228 -19.83 13.02 5.82
N LYS A 229 -18.69 13.66 5.54
CA LYS A 229 -18.16 13.83 4.17
C LYS A 229 -17.83 12.51 3.48
N SER A 230 -17.68 11.41 4.24
CA SER A 230 -17.46 10.08 3.69
C SER A 230 -18.05 9.00 4.60
N THR A 231 -19.09 8.35 4.12
CA THR A 231 -19.68 7.17 4.79
C THR A 231 -18.69 6.00 4.85
N ALA A 232 -17.78 5.91 3.89
CA ALA A 232 -16.79 4.84 3.78
C ALA A 232 -15.61 5.01 4.75
N ARG A 233 -15.24 6.23 5.14
CA ARG A 233 -14.00 6.53 5.88
C ARG A 233 -14.19 7.25 7.20
N GLY A 234 -15.35 7.90 7.42
CA GLY A 234 -15.58 8.75 8.58
C GLY A 234 -15.29 8.07 9.92
N SER A 235 -15.75 6.84 10.12
CA SER A 235 -15.49 6.08 11.36
C SER A 235 -13.99 5.85 11.62
N THR A 236 -13.22 5.52 10.58
CA THR A 236 -11.78 5.28 10.68
C THR A 236 -11.02 6.57 10.96
N VAL A 237 -11.45 7.70 10.38
CA VAL A 237 -10.80 9.01 10.56
C VAL A 237 -11.00 9.58 11.96
N LYS A 238 -12.12 9.24 12.62
CA LYS A 238 -12.46 9.76 13.96
C LYS A 238 -11.30 9.65 14.97
N ARG A 239 -10.49 8.60 14.90
CA ARG A 239 -9.36 8.37 15.81
C ARG A 239 -8.23 9.40 15.70
N TYR A 240 -8.20 10.17 14.61
CA TYR A 240 -7.19 11.21 14.36
C TYR A 240 -7.68 12.61 14.75
N LEU A 241 -8.97 12.79 15.06
CA LEU A 241 -9.55 14.08 15.46
C LEU A 241 -9.34 14.33 16.95
N ASP A 242 -8.10 14.32 17.38
CA ASP A 242 -7.63 14.70 18.70
C ASP A 242 -6.69 15.93 18.60
N ALA A 243 -6.23 16.45 19.75
CA ALA A 243 -5.34 17.62 19.79
C ALA A 243 -4.07 17.39 18.95
N ARG A 244 -3.47 16.18 19.01
CA ARG A 244 -2.29 15.82 18.23
C ARG A 244 -2.58 15.86 16.72
N GLY A 245 -3.67 15.25 16.29
CA GLY A 245 -4.05 15.23 14.88
C GLY A 245 -4.34 16.63 14.33
N LEU A 246 -5.05 17.47 15.09
CA LEU A 246 -5.33 18.85 14.68
C LEU A 246 -4.05 19.69 14.61
N HIS A 247 -3.11 19.48 15.54
CA HIS A 247 -1.80 20.15 15.51
C HIS A 247 -0.98 19.72 14.28
N LEU A 248 -0.99 18.43 13.95
CA LEU A 248 -0.38 17.89 12.74
C LEU A 248 -0.97 18.53 11.47
N LEU A 249 -2.30 18.64 11.39
CA LEU A 249 -2.93 19.30 10.23
C LEU A 249 -2.55 20.79 10.15
N ALA A 250 -2.43 21.49 11.26
CA ALA A 250 -2.01 22.89 11.28
C ALA A 250 -0.56 23.07 10.76
N ALA A 251 0.35 22.15 11.09
CA ALA A 251 1.71 22.15 10.54
C ALA A 251 1.70 21.88 9.01
N LEU A 252 0.94 20.88 8.59
CA LEU A 252 0.77 20.58 7.16
C LEU A 252 0.17 21.75 6.38
N ASP A 253 -0.77 22.50 6.97
CA ASP A 253 -1.36 23.71 6.35
C ASP A 253 -0.30 24.79 6.12
N ARG A 254 0.60 25.04 7.10
CA ARG A 254 1.66 26.04 6.95
C ARG A 254 2.60 25.69 5.81
N VAL A 255 3.07 24.43 5.77
CA VAL A 255 3.96 23.96 4.70
C VAL A 255 3.25 23.96 3.35
N ALA A 256 1.99 23.53 3.29
CA ALA A 256 1.20 23.53 2.06
C ALA A 256 1.02 24.97 1.49
N ALA A 257 0.76 25.94 2.36
CA ALA A 257 0.63 27.35 1.97
C ALA A 257 1.95 27.91 1.40
N ALA A 258 3.10 27.58 2.01
CA ALA A 258 4.41 28.03 1.55
C ALA A 258 4.75 27.51 0.14
N HIS A 259 4.30 26.32 -0.20
CA HIS A 259 4.54 25.68 -1.49
C HIS A 259 3.40 25.83 -2.50
N HIS A 260 2.31 26.52 -2.19
CA HIS A 260 1.08 26.53 -3.00
C HIS A 260 0.57 25.11 -3.33
N ALA A 261 0.77 24.17 -2.40
CA ALA A 261 0.43 22.77 -2.53
C ALA A 261 -0.78 22.39 -1.68
N THR A 262 -1.29 21.17 -1.85
CA THR A 262 -2.32 20.63 -0.96
C THR A 262 -1.70 19.93 0.24
N VAL A 263 -2.46 19.81 1.33
CA VAL A 263 -2.07 19.05 2.54
C VAL A 263 -1.71 17.60 2.20
N ALA A 264 -2.46 17.00 1.26
CA ALA A 264 -2.17 15.64 0.79
C ALA A 264 -0.81 15.54 0.08
N GLN A 265 -0.49 16.52 -0.75
CA GLN A 265 0.80 16.58 -1.45
C GLN A 265 1.97 16.69 -0.46
N VAL A 266 1.85 17.55 0.55
CA VAL A 266 2.89 17.69 1.61
C VAL A 266 3.06 16.39 2.38
N ALA A 267 1.97 15.75 2.81
CA ALA A 267 2.03 14.48 3.54
C ALA A 267 2.68 13.36 2.71
N LEU A 268 2.42 13.31 1.41
CA LEU A 268 3.05 12.35 0.49
C LEU A 268 4.51 12.72 0.17
N ALA A 269 4.84 14.00 0.00
CA ALA A 269 6.20 14.48 -0.21
C ALA A 269 7.09 14.13 1.00
N TRP A 270 6.56 14.28 2.22
CA TRP A 270 7.23 13.83 3.44
C TRP A 270 7.55 12.31 3.38
N LEU A 271 6.58 11.47 3.00
CA LEU A 271 6.81 10.03 2.83
C LEU A 271 7.87 9.76 1.77
N LEU A 272 7.78 10.40 0.61
CA LEU A 272 8.70 10.23 -0.52
C LEU A 272 10.15 10.61 -0.19
N ALA A 273 10.34 11.52 0.78
CA ALA A 273 11.63 11.93 1.31
C ALA A 273 12.20 10.96 2.36
N ARG A 274 11.40 9.99 2.88
CA ARG A 274 11.87 9.05 3.91
C ARG A 274 12.88 8.04 3.34
N PRO A 275 14.04 7.87 4.01
CA PRO A 275 15.03 6.88 3.59
C PRO A 275 14.44 5.45 3.62
N GLY A 276 14.65 4.70 2.55
CA GLY A 276 14.20 3.30 2.46
C GLY A 276 12.74 3.12 2.02
N LEU A 277 11.93 4.18 1.92
CA LEU A 277 10.61 4.08 1.31
C LEU A 277 10.74 4.06 -0.23
N THR A 278 10.17 3.02 -0.86
CA THR A 278 10.16 2.93 -2.32
C THR A 278 9.01 3.75 -2.89
N ALA A 279 7.79 3.57 -2.38
CA ALA A 279 6.63 4.36 -2.81
C ALA A 279 5.48 4.31 -1.80
N PRO A 280 4.71 5.39 -1.61
CA PRO A 280 3.41 5.36 -0.96
C PRO A 280 2.36 4.77 -1.90
N ILE A 281 1.43 3.97 -1.32
CA ILE A 281 0.22 3.52 -1.99
C ILE A 281 -0.88 4.54 -1.70
N VAL A 282 -1.47 5.07 -2.76
CA VAL A 282 -2.56 6.04 -2.70
C VAL A 282 -3.75 5.55 -3.49
N SER A 283 -4.96 5.91 -3.07
CA SER A 283 -6.19 5.58 -3.79
C SER A 283 -6.94 6.86 -4.16
N ALA A 284 -7.49 6.90 -5.35
CA ALA A 284 -8.32 7.98 -5.84
C ALA A 284 -9.68 7.45 -6.32
N THR A 285 -10.74 8.23 -6.14
CA THR A 285 -12.09 7.92 -6.62
C THR A 285 -12.50 8.81 -7.80
N SER A 286 -11.63 9.73 -8.21
CA SER A 286 -11.76 10.54 -9.42
C SER A 286 -10.39 10.87 -10.02
N VAL A 287 -10.39 11.30 -11.28
CA VAL A 287 -9.18 11.70 -12.02
C VAL A 287 -8.55 12.94 -11.39
N GLU A 288 -9.37 13.90 -10.95
CA GLU A 288 -8.91 15.13 -10.30
C GLU A 288 -8.15 14.83 -9.01
N GLN A 289 -8.68 13.91 -8.17
CA GLN A 289 -7.98 13.45 -6.97
C GLN A 289 -6.64 12.80 -7.32
N LEU A 290 -6.61 11.97 -8.36
CA LEU A 290 -5.37 11.33 -8.79
C LEU A 290 -4.32 12.35 -9.22
N HIS A 291 -4.70 13.34 -10.03
CA HIS A 291 -3.79 14.40 -10.48
C HIS A 291 -3.25 15.22 -9.31
N ASP A 292 -4.11 15.55 -8.33
CA ASP A 292 -3.67 16.19 -7.09
C ASP A 292 -2.58 15.38 -6.38
N LEU A 293 -2.78 14.08 -6.22
CA LEU A 293 -1.80 13.21 -5.56
C LEU A 293 -0.47 13.11 -6.30
N PHE A 294 -0.48 13.13 -7.65
CA PHE A 294 0.74 13.16 -8.45
C PHE A 294 1.57 14.43 -8.26
N GLY A 295 0.96 15.55 -7.86
CA GLY A 295 1.66 16.78 -7.52
C GLY A 295 2.71 16.61 -6.40
N ALA A 296 2.52 15.61 -5.53
CA ALA A 296 3.52 15.27 -4.50
C ALA A 296 4.89 14.84 -5.07
N LEU A 297 4.92 14.34 -6.30
CA LEU A 297 6.16 13.85 -6.94
C LEU A 297 7.11 14.97 -7.39
N THR A 298 6.62 16.19 -7.47
CA THR A 298 7.41 17.39 -7.83
C THR A 298 7.65 18.29 -6.64
N LEU A 299 7.01 18.03 -5.49
CA LEU A 299 7.17 18.80 -4.28
C LEU A 299 8.40 18.32 -3.49
N THR A 300 9.31 19.23 -3.21
CA THR A 300 10.48 18.98 -2.36
C THR A 300 10.34 19.80 -1.10
N LEU A 301 10.34 19.14 0.05
CA LEU A 301 10.36 19.78 1.37
C LEU A 301 11.79 20.10 1.76
N ASP A 302 12.01 21.27 2.33
CA ASP A 302 13.31 21.63 2.84
C ASP A 302 13.63 20.93 4.19
N PRO A 303 14.90 20.97 4.66
CA PRO A 303 15.28 20.32 5.92
C PRO A 303 14.56 20.88 7.17
N ALA A 304 14.18 22.17 7.18
CA ALA A 304 13.47 22.77 8.31
C ALA A 304 12.01 22.29 8.36
N GLU A 305 11.36 22.22 7.20
CA GLU A 305 10.00 21.67 7.06
C GLU A 305 9.95 20.19 7.42
N MET A 306 10.91 19.39 6.94
CA MET A 306 11.03 17.98 7.34
C MET A 306 11.23 17.85 8.85
N HIS A 307 12.08 18.69 9.45
CA HIS A 307 12.30 18.69 10.89
C HIS A 307 11.04 19.10 11.67
N GLU A 308 10.33 20.14 11.24
CA GLU A 308 9.05 20.55 11.86
C GLU A 308 8.07 19.39 11.88
N LEU A 309 7.85 18.72 10.74
CA LEU A 309 6.92 17.61 10.64
C LEU A 309 7.39 16.39 11.46
N ASP A 310 8.68 16.16 11.58
CA ASP A 310 9.25 15.06 12.37
C ASP A 310 9.10 15.28 13.89
N GLN A 311 9.17 16.52 14.38
CA GLN A 311 9.06 16.84 15.82
C GLN A 311 7.65 16.68 16.39
N LEU A 312 6.63 16.57 15.58
CA LEU A 312 5.24 16.50 16.06
C LEU A 312 4.97 15.28 16.96
N ASP A 313 5.67 14.17 16.75
CA ASP A 313 5.54 12.98 17.60
C ASP A 313 6.20 13.13 18.97
N THR A 314 7.27 13.91 19.08
CA THR A 314 7.95 14.18 20.34
C THR A 314 7.18 15.17 21.20
N GLN A 315 6.54 16.15 20.59
CA GLN A 315 5.72 17.16 21.27
C GLN A 315 4.37 16.60 21.77
N PHE A 316 3.81 15.64 21.03
CA PHE A 316 2.52 15.01 21.30
C PHE A 316 2.63 13.49 21.14
N PRO A 317 3.31 12.79 22.07
CA PRO A 317 3.45 11.34 21.96
C PRO A 317 2.08 10.66 21.95
N PRO A 318 1.91 9.58 21.17
CA PRO A 318 0.65 8.86 21.11
C PRO A 318 0.32 8.29 22.51
N THR A 319 -0.87 8.56 23.00
CA THR A 319 -1.35 8.04 24.28
C THR A 319 -1.61 6.52 24.26
N ARG A 320 -1.73 5.93 23.09
CA ARG A 320 -1.83 4.47 22.83
C ARG A 320 -1.25 4.17 21.44
N PRO A 321 -0.66 2.97 21.22
CA PRO A 321 -0.31 2.55 19.86
C PRO A 321 -1.58 2.56 19.02
N ARG A 322 -1.58 3.33 17.94
CA ARG A 322 -2.76 3.48 17.06
C ARG A 322 -3.01 2.25 16.19
N VAL A 323 -1.97 1.44 15.99
CA VAL A 323 -2.05 0.17 15.26
C VAL A 323 -1.02 -0.78 15.86
N GLU A 324 -1.47 -1.95 16.28
CA GLU A 324 -0.61 -3.10 16.53
C GLU A 324 -0.64 -3.98 15.27
N TYR A 325 0.54 -4.40 14.81
CA TYR A 325 0.66 -5.48 13.84
C TYR A 325 0.32 -6.79 14.56
N HIS A 326 -0.93 -7.22 14.48
CA HIS A 326 -1.38 -8.51 15.02
C HIS A 326 -1.12 -9.65 14.05
#